data_bf57b35e16c20e20e74f3129decefa9a
#
_entry.id   bf57b35e16c20e20e74f3129decefa9a
#
_cell.length_a   1.000
_cell.length_b   1.000
_cell.length_c   1.000
_cell.angle_alpha   90.00
_cell.angle_beta   90.00
_cell.angle_gamma   90.00
#
_symmetry.space_group_name_H-M   'P 1'
#
loop_
_entity.id
_entity.type
_entity.pdbx_description
1 polymer ?
#
loop_
_entity_poly.entity_id
_entity_poly.type
_entity_poly.pdbx_seq_one_letter_code
_entity_poly.pdbx_strand_id
1 'polypeptide(L)'
;MPREHANGLPSEGAHNTPSQTLCAPQVSERLITEESNGASNLTPRARQIRKLIKLIKLSFRSTGRPPDTTIDFYRIGKILGKGAFGKVHLAVHKLSQCLCAVKSINKQFFSDESQTRKVMQEVVMLKKTRHKNIVRLYEYFETEKHILFVIEVCAGGDLLNYVRRRRRLKEEVAKCLFKQIIESLAYCHSKSILHRDIKLDNILLDAKG
;
A
#
# COMPACT_ATOMS: atom_id res chain seq x y z
N MET A 1 10.78 -39.19 50.91
CA MET A 1 11.43 -38.12 51.66
C MET A 1 12.79 -37.82 51.05
N PRO A 2 13.20 -36.59 51.01
CA PRO A 2 12.80 -35.44 50.18
C PRO A 2 14.02 -34.82 49.50
N ARG A 3 13.81 -33.92 48.51
CA ARG A 3 14.15 -32.48 48.62
C ARG A 3 13.84 -31.76 47.29
N GLU A 4 13.00 -30.78 47.44
CA GLU A 4 12.75 -29.71 46.51
C GLU A 4 14.05 -28.94 46.19
N HIS A 5 14.21 -28.57 44.89
CA HIS A 5 14.90 -27.36 44.53
C HIS A 5 14.10 -26.68 43.40
N ALA A 6 13.37 -25.65 43.82
CA ALA A 6 12.89 -24.62 42.96
C ALA A 6 14.05 -23.85 42.33
N ASN A 7 14.07 -23.71 41.03
CA ASN A 7 14.88 -22.67 40.38
C ASN A 7 13.98 -21.92 39.41
N GLY A 8 13.85 -20.65 39.73
CA GLY A 8 13.06 -19.68 39.02
C GLY A 8 13.56 -19.43 37.61
N LEU A 9 12.61 -19.31 36.68
CA LEU A 9 12.79 -18.79 35.36
C LEU A 9 13.00 -17.27 35.45
N PRO A 10 14.02 -16.69 34.79
CA PRO A 10 14.07 -15.25 34.59
C PRO A 10 13.04 -14.85 33.56
N SER A 11 12.23 -13.87 33.90
CA SER A 11 11.32 -13.13 33.03
C SER A 11 12.14 -12.43 31.92
N GLU A 12 12.13 -12.97 30.73
CA GLU A 12 12.64 -12.28 29.57
C GLU A 12 11.72 -11.13 29.21
N GLY A 13 12.29 -9.93 29.32
CA GLY A 13 11.65 -8.69 28.97
C GLY A 13 11.24 -8.67 27.48
N ALA A 14 9.99 -8.32 27.26
CA ALA A 14 9.47 -8.02 25.94
C ALA A 14 10.26 -6.86 25.32
N HIS A 15 11.19 -7.17 24.42
CA HIS A 15 11.74 -6.18 23.51
C HIS A 15 10.66 -5.74 22.53
N ASN A 16 9.99 -4.66 22.88
CA ASN A 16 9.19 -3.86 21.97
C ASN A 16 10.10 -3.31 20.88
N THR A 17 10.21 -4.02 19.76
CA THR A 17 10.70 -3.43 18.53
C THR A 17 9.64 -2.44 18.04
N PRO A 18 9.98 -1.17 17.80
CA PRO A 18 9.02 -0.20 17.30
C PRO A 18 8.61 -0.64 15.91
N SER A 19 7.34 -1.02 15.77
CA SER A 19 6.66 -1.15 14.50
C SER A 19 6.88 0.14 13.74
N GLN A 20 7.63 0.09 12.64
CA GLN A 20 7.70 1.20 11.71
C GLN A 20 6.31 1.40 11.10
N THR A 21 5.52 2.23 11.77
CA THR A 21 4.29 2.82 11.24
C THR A 21 4.71 3.87 10.23
N LEU A 22 5.12 3.41 9.04
CA LEU A 22 5.29 4.27 7.88
C LEU A 22 3.91 4.73 7.45
N CYS A 23 3.68 6.05 7.52
CA CYS A 23 2.46 6.76 7.14
C CYS A 23 1.25 6.61 8.07
N ALA A 24 1.41 6.83 9.37
CA ALA A 24 0.38 7.58 10.08
C ALA A 24 0.40 9.03 9.52
N PRO A 25 -0.74 9.66 9.21
CA PRO A 25 -0.74 11.02 8.74
C PRO A 25 -0.26 11.94 9.86
N GLN A 26 1.04 12.25 9.88
CA GLN A 26 1.48 13.47 10.48
C GLN A 26 0.92 14.58 9.59
N VAL A 27 -0.30 14.99 9.89
CA VAL A 27 -0.81 16.27 9.41
C VAL A 27 0.19 17.27 9.96
N SER A 28 1.09 17.74 9.09
CA SER A 28 2.12 18.66 9.54
C SER A 28 1.41 19.89 10.07
N GLU A 29 1.64 20.21 11.35
CA GLU A 29 1.09 21.40 12.03
C GLU A 29 1.32 22.70 11.23
N ARG A 30 2.31 22.70 10.34
CA ARG A 30 2.56 23.79 9.38
C ARG A 30 1.38 24.11 8.44
N LEU A 31 0.48 23.16 8.14
CA LEU A 31 -0.70 23.42 7.31
C LEU A 31 -1.86 24.04 8.10
N ILE A 32 -1.81 24.02 9.43
CA ILE A 32 -2.86 24.54 10.29
C ILE A 32 -2.61 26.02 10.64
N THR A 33 -1.34 26.45 10.66
CA THR A 33 -0.96 27.81 11.06
C THR A 33 -1.05 28.87 9.95
N GLU A 34 -1.25 28.49 8.67
CA GLU A 34 -1.43 29.43 7.56
C GLU A 34 -2.87 29.93 7.37
N GLU A 35 -3.74 29.79 8.36
CA GLU A 35 -5.17 30.20 8.25
C GLU A 35 -5.40 31.73 8.22
N SER A 36 -4.38 32.58 8.44
CA SER A 36 -4.60 34.01 8.68
C SER A 36 -4.22 34.98 7.56
N ASN A 37 -3.66 34.55 6.43
CA ASN A 37 -3.26 35.50 5.37
C ASN A 37 -3.80 35.12 3.98
N GLY A 38 -4.73 35.94 3.48
CA GLY A 38 -4.98 36.26 2.07
C GLY A 38 -5.47 35.11 1.17
N ALA A 39 -6.78 34.97 0.98
CA ALA A 39 -7.43 33.96 0.11
C ALA A 39 -7.09 34.08 -1.39
N SER A 40 -6.43 35.15 -1.85
CA SER A 40 -6.25 35.46 -3.28
C SER A 40 -5.03 34.81 -3.94
N ASN A 41 -4.00 34.38 -3.21
CA ASN A 41 -2.72 33.91 -3.77
C ASN A 41 -2.40 32.43 -3.57
N LEU A 42 -3.40 31.60 -3.25
CA LEU A 42 -3.15 30.16 -3.06
C LEU A 42 -2.86 29.47 -4.39
N THR A 43 -1.80 28.64 -4.40
CA THR A 43 -1.54 27.72 -5.52
C THR A 43 -2.74 26.80 -5.76
N PRO A 44 -2.96 26.29 -6.98
CA PRO A 44 -4.03 25.31 -7.27
C PRO A 44 -4.01 24.10 -6.31
N ARG A 45 -2.79 23.67 -5.95
CA ARG A 45 -2.57 22.59 -4.98
C ARG A 45 -3.09 22.94 -3.58
N ALA A 46 -2.72 24.12 -3.08
CA ALA A 46 -3.16 24.59 -1.75
C ALA A 46 -4.69 24.76 -1.69
N ARG A 47 -5.31 25.25 -2.78
CA ARG A 47 -6.78 25.33 -2.89
C ARG A 47 -7.45 23.96 -2.79
N GLN A 48 -6.91 22.93 -3.45
CA GLN A 48 -7.46 21.57 -3.38
C GLN A 48 -7.35 20.99 -1.97
N ILE A 49 -6.18 21.14 -1.32
CA ILE A 49 -5.97 20.69 0.07
C ILE A 49 -6.96 21.39 1.01
N ARG A 50 -7.12 22.70 0.87
CA ARG A 50 -8.07 23.48 1.69
C ARG A 50 -9.52 23.02 1.52
N LYS A 51 -9.94 22.69 0.28
CA LYS A 51 -11.27 22.09 0.03
C LYS A 51 -11.45 20.78 0.77
N LEU A 52 -10.45 19.88 0.73
CA LEU A 52 -10.49 18.59 1.42
C LEU A 52 -10.55 18.77 2.95
N ILE A 53 -9.74 19.67 3.51
CA ILE A 53 -9.77 19.98 4.95
C ILE A 53 -11.15 20.51 5.35
N LYS A 54 -11.75 21.41 4.56
CA LYS A 54 -13.10 21.92 4.81
C LYS A 54 -14.12 20.81 4.82
N LEU A 55 -14.06 19.89 3.85
CA LEU A 55 -14.94 18.72 3.76
C LEU A 55 -14.82 17.81 5.00
N ILE A 56 -13.60 17.55 5.44
CA ILE A 56 -13.33 16.74 6.65
C ILE A 56 -13.92 17.44 7.89
N LYS A 57 -13.65 18.75 8.08
CA LYS A 57 -14.18 19.54 9.20
C LYS A 57 -15.72 19.53 9.22
N LEU A 58 -16.37 19.65 8.05
CA LEU A 58 -17.83 19.60 7.94
C LEU A 58 -18.38 18.21 8.29
N SER A 59 -17.77 17.14 7.78
CA SER A 59 -18.18 15.78 8.10
C SER A 59 -18.07 15.49 9.60
N PHE A 60 -16.95 15.86 10.22
CA PHE A 60 -16.80 15.71 11.68
C PHE A 60 -17.86 16.45 12.48
N ARG A 61 -18.25 17.68 12.05
CA ARG A 61 -19.29 18.45 12.72
C ARG A 61 -20.67 17.82 12.59
N SER A 62 -20.96 17.18 11.45
CA SER A 62 -22.31 16.61 11.17
C SER A 62 -22.45 15.17 11.66
N THR A 63 -21.41 14.36 11.57
CA THR A 63 -21.49 12.90 11.82
C THR A 63 -20.55 12.38 12.91
N GLY A 64 -19.65 13.24 13.43
CA GLY A 64 -18.60 12.83 14.36
C GLY A 64 -17.52 11.94 13.73
N ARG A 65 -17.53 11.77 12.39
CA ARG A 65 -16.59 10.90 11.65
C ARG A 65 -16.00 11.63 10.45
N PRO A 66 -14.79 11.24 9.97
CA PRO A 66 -14.28 11.74 8.70
C PRO A 66 -15.18 11.26 7.54
N PRO A 67 -15.20 11.98 6.41
CA PRO A 67 -15.88 11.50 5.21
C PRO A 67 -15.18 10.25 4.67
N ASP A 68 -15.92 9.45 3.91
CA ASP A 68 -15.32 8.35 3.16
C ASP A 68 -14.25 8.90 2.22
N THR A 69 -13.11 8.20 2.17
CA THR A 69 -12.04 8.54 1.25
C THR A 69 -12.45 8.18 -0.17
N THR A 70 -12.09 9.04 -1.12
CA THR A 70 -12.33 8.85 -2.55
C THR A 70 -11.04 9.06 -3.34
N ILE A 71 -11.05 8.73 -4.62
CA ILE A 71 -9.89 8.97 -5.50
C ILE A 71 -9.49 10.45 -5.55
N ASP A 72 -10.39 11.38 -5.22
CA ASP A 72 -10.10 12.81 -5.17
C ASP A 72 -9.10 13.20 -4.09
N PHE A 73 -8.89 12.33 -3.10
CA PHE A 73 -7.82 12.52 -2.12
C PHE A 73 -6.42 12.26 -2.70
N TYR A 74 -6.34 11.76 -3.93
CA TYR A 74 -5.09 11.41 -4.59
C TYR A 74 -4.82 12.30 -5.79
N ARG A 75 -3.57 12.67 -5.98
CA ARG A 75 -3.06 13.30 -7.19
C ARG A 75 -2.38 12.23 -8.03
N ILE A 76 -3.01 11.88 -9.15
CA ILE A 76 -2.49 10.89 -10.09
C ILE A 76 -1.36 11.52 -10.90
N GLY A 77 -0.25 10.82 -11.01
CA GLY A 77 0.96 11.21 -11.74
C GLY A 77 1.26 10.31 -12.93
N LYS A 78 2.56 10.12 -13.21
CA LYS A 78 3.02 9.34 -14.36
C LYS A 78 2.63 7.88 -14.29
N ILE A 79 2.53 7.23 -15.45
CA ILE A 79 2.32 5.79 -15.58
C ILE A 79 3.60 5.08 -15.13
N LEU A 80 3.46 4.10 -14.24
CA LEU A 80 4.52 3.20 -13.80
C LEU A 80 4.55 1.91 -14.62
N GLY A 81 3.37 1.44 -15.06
CA GLY A 81 3.25 0.21 -15.83
C GLY A 81 1.88 0.09 -16.48
N LYS A 82 1.80 -0.78 -17.51
CA LYS A 82 0.56 -1.17 -18.19
C LYS A 82 0.43 -2.68 -18.08
N GLY A 83 -0.70 -3.16 -17.59
CA GLY A 83 -1.06 -4.57 -17.54
C GLY A 83 -2.19 -4.89 -18.52
N ALA A 84 -2.55 -6.16 -18.64
CA ALA A 84 -3.61 -6.64 -19.54
C ALA A 84 -4.96 -5.97 -19.27
N PHE A 85 -5.30 -5.69 -18.01
CA PHE A 85 -6.60 -5.18 -17.59
C PHE A 85 -6.59 -3.70 -17.19
N GLY A 86 -5.43 -3.01 -17.27
CA GLY A 86 -5.36 -1.63 -16.82
C GLY A 86 -3.99 -1.03 -16.71
N LYS A 87 -3.91 0.11 -16.02
CA LYS A 87 -2.69 0.90 -15.88
C LYS A 87 -2.37 1.11 -14.41
N VAL A 88 -1.08 1.21 -14.10
CA VAL A 88 -0.59 1.59 -12.78
C VAL A 88 0.04 2.98 -12.86
N HIS A 89 -0.41 3.89 -12.02
CA HIS A 89 0.08 5.27 -11.96
C HIS A 89 0.77 5.51 -10.63
N LEU A 90 1.85 6.28 -10.65
CA LEU A 90 2.36 6.91 -9.44
C LEU A 90 1.32 7.92 -8.95
N ALA A 91 1.09 7.97 -7.66
CA ALA A 91 0.18 8.94 -7.07
C ALA A 91 0.71 9.48 -5.75
N VAL A 92 0.14 10.60 -5.31
CA VAL A 92 0.43 11.23 -4.03
C VAL A 92 -0.87 11.44 -3.29
N HIS A 93 -0.98 10.94 -2.08
CA HIS A 93 -2.11 11.28 -1.21
C HIS A 93 -2.02 12.76 -0.81
N LYS A 94 -3.05 13.55 -1.12
CA LYS A 94 -3.00 15.03 -1.06
C LYS A 94 -2.79 15.58 0.35
N LEU A 95 -3.29 14.90 1.38
CA LEU A 95 -3.16 15.37 2.75
C LEU A 95 -1.85 14.92 3.39
N SER A 96 -1.55 13.61 3.37
CA SER A 96 -0.33 13.07 4.00
C SER A 96 0.93 13.27 3.16
N GLN A 97 0.80 13.63 1.88
CA GLN A 97 1.89 13.74 0.90
C GLN A 97 2.66 12.42 0.67
N CYS A 98 2.09 11.29 1.12
CA CYS A 98 2.69 9.98 0.92
C CYS A 98 2.58 9.55 -0.55
N LEU A 99 3.68 8.97 -1.06
CA LEU A 99 3.71 8.32 -2.37
C LEU A 99 3.00 6.97 -2.31
N CYS A 100 2.22 6.69 -3.33
CA CYS A 100 1.54 5.41 -3.54
C CYS A 100 1.45 5.10 -5.04
N ALA A 101 1.03 3.90 -5.37
CA ALA A 101 0.68 3.51 -6.73
C ALA A 101 -0.83 3.29 -6.81
N VAL A 102 -1.45 3.75 -7.91
CA VAL A 102 -2.87 3.51 -8.20
C VAL A 102 -2.97 2.60 -9.41
N LYS A 103 -3.37 1.34 -9.15
CA LYS A 103 -3.69 0.35 -10.19
C LYS A 103 -5.15 0.52 -10.57
N SER A 104 -5.40 0.93 -11.81
CA SER A 104 -6.74 1.11 -12.37
C SER A 104 -7.07 -0.08 -13.25
N ILE A 105 -8.16 -0.79 -12.97
CA ILE A 105 -8.68 -1.89 -13.76
C ILE A 105 -9.98 -1.42 -14.40
N ASN A 106 -10.08 -1.48 -15.72
CA ASN A 106 -11.29 -1.10 -16.43
C ASN A 106 -12.27 -2.28 -16.46
N LYS A 107 -13.49 -2.06 -15.96
CA LYS A 107 -14.56 -3.05 -15.91
C LYS A 107 -15.03 -3.52 -17.29
N GLN A 108 -14.79 -2.73 -18.33
CA GLN A 108 -15.10 -3.13 -19.71
C GLN A 108 -14.34 -4.37 -20.21
N PHE A 109 -13.19 -4.69 -19.55
CA PHE A 109 -12.45 -5.91 -19.85
C PHE A 109 -13.00 -7.15 -19.15
N PHE A 110 -14.04 -7.00 -18.33
CA PHE A 110 -14.70 -8.12 -17.68
C PHE A 110 -15.81 -8.63 -18.60
N SER A 111 -15.59 -9.81 -19.18
CA SER A 111 -16.57 -10.44 -20.07
C SER A 111 -17.74 -11.07 -19.31
N ASP A 112 -17.55 -11.35 -18.03
CA ASP A 112 -18.54 -11.98 -17.17
C ASP A 112 -18.39 -11.61 -15.69
N GLU A 113 -19.39 -11.93 -14.89
CA GLU A 113 -19.36 -11.75 -13.43
C GLU A 113 -18.24 -12.54 -12.73
N SER A 114 -17.75 -13.64 -13.33
CA SER A 114 -16.71 -14.46 -12.73
C SER A 114 -15.39 -13.70 -12.63
N GLN A 115 -15.09 -12.86 -13.62
CA GLN A 115 -13.89 -12.02 -13.63
C GLN A 115 -13.98 -10.90 -12.60
N THR A 116 -15.13 -10.25 -12.47
CA THR A 116 -15.39 -9.27 -11.41
C THR A 116 -15.22 -9.91 -10.04
N ARG A 117 -15.76 -11.11 -9.85
CA ARG A 117 -15.65 -11.88 -8.61
C ARG A 117 -14.20 -12.23 -8.26
N LYS A 118 -13.38 -12.60 -9.25
CA LYS A 118 -11.92 -12.86 -9.06
C LYS A 118 -11.18 -11.61 -8.59
N VAL A 119 -11.43 -10.44 -9.21
CA VAL A 119 -10.82 -9.17 -8.80
C VAL A 119 -11.24 -8.79 -7.38
N MET A 120 -12.51 -8.96 -7.03
CA MET A 120 -12.99 -8.68 -5.66
C MET A 120 -12.40 -9.64 -4.64
N GLN A 121 -12.16 -10.91 -5.00
CA GLN A 121 -11.42 -11.84 -4.15
C GLN A 121 -9.98 -11.38 -3.92
N GLU A 122 -9.28 -10.86 -4.94
CA GLU A 122 -7.95 -10.26 -4.80
C GLU A 122 -7.98 -9.10 -3.79
N VAL A 123 -8.98 -8.22 -3.84
CA VAL A 123 -9.17 -7.14 -2.86
C VAL A 123 -9.28 -7.68 -1.44
N VAL A 124 -10.15 -8.68 -1.23
CA VAL A 124 -10.38 -9.26 0.10
C VAL A 124 -9.12 -9.91 0.64
N MET A 125 -8.36 -10.60 -0.22
CA MET A 125 -7.09 -11.22 0.15
C MET A 125 -6.04 -10.18 0.51
N LEU A 126 -5.83 -9.16 -0.34
CA LEU A 126 -4.87 -8.08 -0.09
C LEU A 126 -5.20 -7.28 1.18
N LYS A 127 -6.48 -7.07 1.50
CA LYS A 127 -6.90 -6.44 2.76
C LYS A 127 -6.49 -7.22 4.01
N LYS A 128 -6.44 -8.55 3.91
CA LYS A 128 -6.09 -9.46 5.02
C LYS A 128 -4.59 -9.67 5.17
N THR A 129 -3.78 -9.31 4.16
CA THR A 129 -2.33 -9.52 4.19
C THR A 129 -1.61 -8.31 4.76
N ARG A 130 -0.72 -8.58 5.74
CA ARG A 130 0.24 -7.61 6.29
C ARG A 130 1.56 -8.31 6.50
N HIS A 131 2.47 -8.16 5.55
CA HIS A 131 3.79 -8.77 5.62
C HIS A 131 4.81 -7.87 4.94
N LYS A 132 6.06 -7.83 5.46
CA LYS A 132 7.14 -6.95 4.95
C LYS A 132 7.50 -7.16 3.48
N ASN A 133 7.28 -8.39 2.96
CA ASN A 133 7.58 -8.78 1.58
C ASN A 133 6.31 -8.94 0.73
N ILE A 134 5.20 -8.34 1.12
CA ILE A 134 3.96 -8.33 0.33
C ILE A 134 3.52 -6.88 0.16
N VAL A 135 3.26 -6.48 -1.08
CA VAL A 135 2.77 -5.14 -1.41
C VAL A 135 1.51 -4.83 -0.62
N ARG A 136 1.53 -3.73 0.11
CA ARG A 136 0.42 -3.32 0.95
C ARG A 136 -0.68 -2.67 0.14
N LEU A 137 -1.92 -3.13 0.31
CA LEU A 137 -3.10 -2.41 -0.12
C LEU A 137 -3.46 -1.37 0.96
N TYR A 138 -3.52 -0.10 0.58
CA TYR A 138 -3.98 0.99 1.47
C TYR A 138 -5.49 1.13 1.40
N GLU A 139 -6.01 1.33 0.18
CA GLU A 139 -7.43 1.57 -0.09
C GLU A 139 -7.84 0.97 -1.43
N TYR A 140 -9.12 0.79 -1.63
CA TYR A 140 -9.66 0.51 -2.95
C TYR A 140 -10.94 1.32 -3.16
N PHE A 141 -11.20 1.70 -4.39
CA PHE A 141 -12.39 2.42 -4.81
C PHE A 141 -13.03 1.71 -5.98
N GLU A 142 -14.34 1.70 -6.00
CA GLU A 142 -15.11 1.17 -7.11
C GLU A 142 -15.93 2.31 -7.73
N THR A 143 -15.83 2.44 -9.04
CA THR A 143 -16.62 3.37 -9.85
C THR A 143 -17.43 2.57 -10.87
N GLU A 144 -18.30 3.24 -11.62
CA GLU A 144 -19.06 2.57 -12.70
C GLU A 144 -18.14 1.88 -13.72
N LYS A 145 -17.01 2.52 -14.07
CA LYS A 145 -16.10 2.06 -15.14
C LYS A 145 -14.83 1.40 -14.66
N HIS A 146 -14.40 1.64 -13.42
CA HIS A 146 -13.10 1.19 -12.94
C HIS A 146 -13.15 0.66 -11.51
N ILE A 147 -12.26 -0.28 -11.22
CA ILE A 147 -11.83 -0.63 -9.87
C ILE A 147 -10.41 -0.07 -9.69
N LEU A 148 -10.21 0.70 -8.63
CA LEU A 148 -8.96 1.41 -8.33
C LEU A 148 -8.37 0.85 -7.04
N PHE A 149 -7.13 0.38 -7.10
CA PHE A 149 -6.36 -0.08 -5.94
C PHE A 149 -5.30 0.94 -5.61
N VAL A 150 -5.31 1.46 -4.41
CA VAL A 150 -4.22 2.27 -3.88
C VAL A 150 -3.29 1.36 -3.11
N ILE A 151 -2.08 1.18 -3.62
CA ILE A 151 -1.11 0.22 -3.12
C ILE A 151 0.23 0.90 -2.84
N GLU A 152 1.06 0.22 -2.11
CA GLU A 152 2.45 0.59 -1.88
C GLU A 152 3.22 0.77 -3.18
N VAL A 153 4.07 1.80 -3.26
CA VAL A 153 4.93 2.03 -4.41
C VAL A 153 6.25 1.29 -4.25
N CYS A 154 6.57 0.44 -5.23
CA CYS A 154 7.83 -0.29 -5.31
C CYS A 154 8.73 0.42 -6.34
N ALA A 155 9.63 1.29 -5.85
CA ALA A 155 10.43 2.18 -6.70
C ALA A 155 11.53 1.44 -7.48
N GLY A 156 11.94 0.23 -7.06
CA GLY A 156 12.93 -0.60 -7.76
C GLY A 156 12.40 -1.27 -9.03
N GLY A 157 11.08 -1.22 -9.26
CA GLY A 157 10.43 -1.88 -10.40
C GLY A 157 10.25 -3.39 -10.18
N ASP A 158 10.12 -4.15 -11.26
CA ASP A 158 9.94 -5.60 -11.21
C ASP A 158 11.27 -6.36 -11.37
N LEU A 159 11.28 -7.58 -10.83
CA LEU A 159 12.47 -8.45 -10.83
C LEU A 159 12.84 -8.92 -12.24
N LEU A 160 11.87 -9.05 -13.16
CA LEU A 160 12.17 -9.44 -14.54
C LEU A 160 13.06 -8.40 -15.23
N ASN A 161 12.67 -7.13 -15.14
CA ASN A 161 13.46 -6.03 -15.70
C ASN A 161 14.78 -5.84 -14.97
N TYR A 162 14.82 -6.09 -13.67
CA TYR A 162 16.06 -6.08 -12.90
C TYR A 162 17.05 -7.14 -13.39
N VAL A 163 16.60 -8.38 -13.59
CA VAL A 163 17.44 -9.48 -14.10
C VAL A 163 17.86 -9.22 -15.55
N ARG A 164 16.92 -8.77 -16.42
CA ARG A 164 17.22 -8.46 -17.81
C ARG A 164 18.34 -7.43 -17.96
N ARG A 165 18.33 -6.37 -17.15
CA ARG A 165 19.39 -5.34 -17.18
C ARG A 165 20.75 -5.85 -16.72
N ARG A 166 20.79 -6.82 -15.80
CA ARG A 166 22.02 -7.41 -15.26
C ARG A 166 22.46 -8.70 -15.95
N ARG A 167 21.62 -9.23 -16.84
CA ARG A 167 21.76 -10.52 -17.53
C ARG A 167 21.73 -11.73 -16.59
N ARG A 168 22.32 -11.65 -15.40
CA ARG A 168 22.32 -12.70 -14.36
C ARG A 168 22.32 -12.08 -12.97
N LEU A 169 21.91 -12.85 -11.99
CA LEU A 169 22.07 -12.52 -10.57
C LEU A 169 23.28 -13.27 -10.01
N LYS A 170 23.96 -12.65 -9.06
CA LYS A 170 24.89 -13.37 -8.19
C LYS A 170 24.08 -14.29 -7.27
N GLU A 171 24.66 -15.43 -6.90
CA GLU A 171 23.97 -16.45 -6.11
C GLU A 171 23.49 -15.92 -4.76
N GLU A 172 24.31 -15.11 -4.07
CA GLU A 172 23.95 -14.51 -2.79
C GLU A 172 22.71 -13.61 -2.91
N VAL A 173 22.62 -12.80 -4.00
CA VAL A 173 21.46 -11.96 -4.27
C VAL A 173 20.23 -12.81 -4.56
N ALA A 174 20.41 -13.85 -5.38
CA ALA A 174 19.32 -14.78 -5.69
C ALA A 174 18.79 -15.49 -4.45
N LYS A 175 19.68 -15.97 -3.57
CA LYS A 175 19.31 -16.58 -2.28
C LYS A 175 18.54 -15.61 -1.38
N CYS A 176 18.99 -14.35 -1.29
CA CYS A 176 18.33 -13.32 -0.49
C CYS A 176 16.91 -13.04 -0.99
N LEU A 177 16.74 -12.86 -2.30
CA LEU A 177 15.42 -12.64 -2.92
C LEU A 177 14.52 -13.86 -2.77
N PHE A 178 15.05 -15.07 -3.03
CA PHE A 178 14.29 -16.31 -2.90
C PHE A 178 13.79 -16.53 -1.48
N LYS A 179 14.64 -16.28 -0.47
CA LYS A 179 14.23 -16.34 0.94
C LYS A 179 13.02 -15.44 1.23
N GLN A 180 13.03 -14.19 0.75
CA GLN A 180 11.94 -13.25 0.95
C GLN A 180 10.65 -13.71 0.27
N ILE A 181 10.76 -14.31 -0.94
CA ILE A 181 9.62 -14.89 -1.67
C ILE A 181 9.02 -16.05 -0.87
N ILE A 182 9.85 -16.96 -0.38
CA ILE A 182 9.39 -18.12 0.40
C ILE A 182 8.74 -17.67 1.72
N GLU A 183 9.33 -16.71 2.44
CA GLU A 183 8.73 -16.14 3.66
C GLU A 183 7.34 -15.54 3.37
N SER A 184 7.18 -14.83 2.26
CA SER A 184 5.88 -14.26 1.88
C SER A 184 4.87 -15.32 1.49
N LEU A 185 5.28 -16.35 0.77
CA LEU A 185 4.41 -17.48 0.41
C LEU A 185 3.99 -18.28 1.65
N ALA A 186 4.91 -18.59 2.57
CA ALA A 186 4.59 -19.24 3.82
C ALA A 186 3.56 -18.45 4.64
N TYR A 187 3.70 -17.11 4.68
CA TYR A 187 2.72 -16.25 5.30
C TYR A 187 1.35 -16.33 4.60
N CYS A 188 1.30 -16.26 3.26
CA CYS A 188 0.05 -16.40 2.51
C CYS A 188 -0.61 -17.75 2.79
N HIS A 189 0.15 -18.83 2.76
CA HIS A 189 -0.36 -20.18 3.01
C HIS A 189 -0.90 -20.34 4.44
N SER A 190 -0.26 -19.75 5.45
CA SER A 190 -0.77 -19.72 6.82
C SER A 190 -2.12 -19.01 6.96
N LYS A 191 -2.47 -18.16 5.99
CA LYS A 191 -3.76 -17.45 5.88
C LYS A 191 -4.72 -18.13 4.89
N SER A 192 -4.40 -19.34 4.41
CA SER A 192 -5.15 -20.05 3.38
C SER A 192 -5.27 -19.28 2.06
N ILE A 193 -4.26 -18.47 1.73
CA ILE A 193 -4.18 -17.68 0.49
C ILE A 193 -3.16 -18.35 -0.43
N LEU A 194 -3.59 -18.70 -1.65
CA LEU A 194 -2.73 -19.21 -2.71
C LEU A 194 -2.54 -18.11 -3.78
N HIS A 195 -1.27 -17.75 -4.09
CA HIS A 195 -0.95 -16.70 -5.05
C HIS A 195 -1.27 -17.09 -6.50
N ARG A 196 -0.96 -18.32 -6.92
CA ARG A 196 -1.25 -18.95 -8.23
C ARG A 196 -0.60 -18.32 -9.48
N ASP A 197 0.15 -17.23 -9.33
CA ASP A 197 0.83 -16.53 -10.46
C ASP A 197 2.19 -15.97 -10.00
N ILE A 198 3.03 -16.82 -9.41
CA ILE A 198 4.41 -16.45 -9.03
C ILE A 198 5.29 -16.45 -10.28
N LYS A 199 5.78 -15.27 -10.64
CA LYS A 199 6.70 -15.04 -11.75
C LYS A 199 7.50 -13.76 -11.51
N LEU A 200 8.60 -13.57 -12.23
CA LEU A 200 9.50 -12.43 -12.05
C LEU A 200 8.81 -11.07 -12.23
N ASP A 201 7.79 -10.99 -13.10
CA ASP A 201 7.02 -9.77 -13.33
C ASP A 201 6.18 -9.36 -12.12
N ASN A 202 5.80 -10.33 -11.27
CA ASN A 202 4.98 -10.10 -10.09
C ASN A 202 5.81 -9.93 -8.81
N ILE A 203 7.14 -10.03 -8.90
CA ILE A 203 8.05 -9.71 -7.81
C ILE A 203 8.52 -8.27 -7.98
N LEU A 204 8.09 -7.41 -7.08
CA LEU A 204 8.44 -5.99 -7.09
C LEU A 204 9.56 -5.71 -6.09
N LEU A 205 10.43 -4.78 -6.44
CA LEU A 205 11.57 -4.36 -5.65
C LEU A 205 11.29 -2.99 -5.01
N ASP A 206 11.69 -2.83 -3.77
CA ASP A 206 11.64 -1.53 -3.12
C ASP A 206 12.75 -0.59 -3.63
N ALA A 207 12.90 0.59 -3.02
CA ALA A 207 13.91 1.57 -3.43
C ALA A 207 15.36 1.09 -3.17
N LYS A 208 15.53 0.06 -2.34
CA LYS A 208 16.85 -0.46 -1.98
C LYS A 208 17.30 -1.61 -2.92
N GLY A 209 16.38 -2.20 -3.64
CA GLY A 209 16.60 -3.24 -4.67
C GLY A 209 16.70 -4.63 -4.10
#